data_1aaff2a11db037eec58d8f88ab5b6fa7
#
_entry.id   1aaff2a11db037eec58d8f88ab5b6fa7
#
_cell.length_a   1.000
_cell.length_b   1.000
_cell.length_c   1.000
_cell.angle_alpha   90.00
_cell.angle_beta   90.00
_cell.angle_gamma   90.00
#
_symmetry.space_group_name_H-M   'P 1'
#
loop_
_entity.id
_entity.type
_entity.pdbx_description
1 polymer ?
#
loop_
_entity_poly.entity_id
_entity_poly.type
_entity_poly.pdbx_seq_one_letter_code
_entity_poly.pdbx_strand_id
1 'polypeptide(L)'
;MFDLESNGLLNNASRIHCIALQFCENNNTEVYNDEKYSVQAKELPMGNRAITTAISHLEVADTVVGHNIIGYDLPLIKKLYPYFTYPPVIVDTLLLSRLYHPNLYDIDKKQEWKDMPTKLYGSHSLEAYGYRLGLYKGDFGKDTDWKEWSQEMQDYCIQDVKVTEKLCEHFRPYLSGLR
;
A
#
# COMPACT_ATOMS: atom_id res chain seq x y z
N MET A 1 -5.92 -5.86 -3.62
CA MET A 1 -4.76 -4.96 -3.42
C MET A 1 -4.54 -4.76 -1.94
N PHE A 2 -3.31 -4.47 -1.51
CA PHE A 2 -3.06 -4.25 -0.09
C PHE A 2 -1.88 -3.32 0.17
N ASP A 3 -1.86 -2.81 1.40
CA ASP A 3 -0.79 -2.06 2.02
C ASP A 3 -0.76 -2.35 3.52
N LEU A 4 0.38 -2.17 4.20
CA LEU A 4 0.48 -2.34 5.64
C LEU A 4 1.35 -1.27 6.31
N GLU A 5 1.03 -1.00 7.58
CA GLU A 5 1.83 -0.13 8.44
C GLU A 5 2.41 -0.90 9.61
N SER A 6 3.62 -0.54 9.98
CA SER A 6 4.38 -1.22 11.03
C SER A 6 5.20 -0.27 11.90
N ASN A 7 5.74 -0.80 12.99
CA ASN A 7 6.50 -0.02 13.97
C ASN A 7 7.98 0.23 13.58
N GLY A 8 8.38 0.05 12.32
CA GLY A 8 9.74 0.34 11.90
C GLY A 8 10.13 -0.25 10.55
N LEU A 9 11.35 -0.08 10.14
CA LEU A 9 11.91 -0.66 8.92
C LEU A 9 12.05 -2.19 9.04
N LEU A 10 12.09 -2.90 7.91
CA LEU A 10 12.08 -4.37 7.84
C LEU A 10 13.01 -5.07 8.85
N ASN A 11 14.23 -4.56 9.05
CA ASN A 11 15.19 -5.16 9.96
C ASN A 11 14.78 -5.02 11.43
N ASN A 12 14.14 -3.90 11.81
CA ASN A 12 13.83 -3.53 13.18
C ASN A 12 12.35 -3.71 13.53
N ALA A 13 11.47 -3.81 12.53
CA ALA A 13 10.05 -3.97 12.75
C ALA A 13 9.76 -5.30 13.47
N SER A 14 8.94 -5.20 14.50
CA SER A 14 8.49 -6.30 15.36
C SER A 14 6.97 -6.42 15.46
N ARG A 15 6.22 -5.46 14.86
CA ARG A 15 4.76 -5.44 14.87
C ARG A 15 4.22 -4.81 13.60
N ILE A 16 3.15 -5.39 13.06
CA ILE A 16 2.27 -4.77 12.08
C ILE A 16 1.15 -4.08 12.85
N HIS A 17 0.89 -2.82 12.55
CA HIS A 17 -0.15 -2.01 13.18
C HIS A 17 -1.50 -2.19 12.49
N CYS A 18 -1.51 -2.14 11.17
CA CYS A 18 -2.71 -2.39 10.37
C CYS A 18 -2.35 -2.92 8.99
N ILE A 19 -3.33 -3.59 8.37
CA ILE A 19 -3.29 -3.99 6.96
C ILE A 19 -4.61 -3.53 6.35
N ALA A 20 -4.54 -2.80 5.24
CA ALA A 20 -5.69 -2.46 4.41
C ALA A 20 -5.75 -3.39 3.19
N LEU A 21 -6.89 -4.06 3.00
CA LEU A 21 -7.14 -4.93 1.85
C LEU A 21 -8.27 -4.34 1.01
N GLN A 22 -8.05 -4.20 -0.29
CA GLN A 22 -9.12 -3.93 -1.25
C GLN A 22 -9.37 -5.16 -2.12
N PHE A 23 -10.59 -5.64 -2.07
CA PHE A 23 -11.05 -6.78 -2.85
C PHE A 23 -11.51 -6.32 -4.24
N CYS A 24 -10.89 -6.85 -5.30
CA CYS A 24 -11.19 -6.44 -6.68
C CYS A 24 -12.62 -6.83 -7.14
N GLU A 25 -13.22 -7.83 -6.52
CA GLU A 25 -14.53 -8.36 -6.89
C GLU A 25 -15.69 -7.39 -6.60
N ASN A 26 -15.57 -6.60 -5.53
CA ASN A 26 -16.63 -5.72 -5.06
C ASN A 26 -16.15 -4.29 -4.75
N ASN A 27 -14.88 -3.98 -4.99
CA ASN A 27 -14.20 -2.73 -4.64
C ASN A 27 -14.33 -2.35 -3.15
N ASN A 28 -14.56 -3.35 -2.28
CA ASN A 28 -14.64 -3.13 -0.85
C ASN A 28 -13.23 -3.05 -0.25
N THR A 29 -13.00 -2.03 0.57
CA THR A 29 -11.75 -1.90 1.34
C THR A 29 -12.03 -2.25 2.79
N GLU A 30 -11.31 -3.23 3.30
CA GLU A 30 -11.37 -3.65 4.69
C GLU A 30 -10.05 -3.37 5.38
N VAL A 31 -10.11 -3.02 6.66
CA VAL A 31 -8.92 -2.77 7.48
C VAL A 31 -8.88 -3.73 8.65
N TYR A 32 -7.69 -4.23 8.90
CA TYR A 32 -7.39 -5.20 9.94
C TYR A 32 -6.33 -4.63 10.88
N ASN A 33 -6.60 -4.67 12.16
CA ASN A 33 -5.66 -4.31 13.22
C ASN A 33 -6.00 -5.13 14.48
N ASP A 34 -5.05 -5.24 15.39
CA ASP A 34 -5.25 -5.95 16.66
C ASP A 34 -5.64 -4.99 17.81
N GLU A 35 -5.96 -3.71 17.48
CA GLU A 35 -6.28 -2.68 18.47
C GLU A 35 -7.73 -2.80 18.96
N LYS A 36 -7.89 -2.91 20.27
CA LYS A 36 -9.19 -3.12 20.93
C LYS A 36 -10.14 -1.90 20.84
N TYR A 37 -9.64 -0.73 20.47
CA TYR A 37 -10.35 0.54 20.58
C TYR A 37 -10.50 1.31 19.28
N SER A 38 -10.28 0.68 18.12
CA SER A 38 -10.59 1.37 16.88
C SER A 38 -12.08 1.71 16.84
N VAL A 39 -12.42 2.97 16.54
CA VAL A 39 -13.81 3.45 16.46
C VAL A 39 -14.65 2.57 15.55
N GLN A 40 -14.05 2.04 14.50
CA GLN A 40 -14.68 1.14 13.54
C GLN A 40 -14.99 -0.26 14.10
N ALA A 41 -14.30 -0.71 15.15
CA ALA A 41 -14.58 -2.01 15.78
C ALA A 41 -15.94 -2.05 16.49
N LYS A 42 -16.57 -0.88 16.79
CA LYS A 42 -17.87 -0.78 17.45
C LYS A 42 -19.06 -0.82 16.49
N GLU A 43 -18.87 -0.49 15.22
CA GLU A 43 -19.97 -0.28 14.27
C GLU A 43 -20.11 -1.37 13.21
N LEU A 44 -19.21 -2.36 13.16
CA LEU A 44 -19.24 -3.38 12.13
C LEU A 44 -19.64 -4.73 12.69
N PRO A 45 -20.60 -5.42 12.03
CA PRO A 45 -21.02 -6.75 12.45
C PRO A 45 -19.85 -7.71 12.36
N MET A 46 -19.45 -8.18 13.52
CA MET A 46 -18.67 -9.36 13.83
C MET A 46 -17.93 -10.04 12.66
N GLY A 47 -16.73 -9.57 12.37
CA GLY A 47 -15.65 -10.35 11.82
C GLY A 47 -14.43 -10.05 12.67
N ASN A 48 -13.72 -11.06 13.11
CA ASN A 48 -12.43 -10.87 13.78
C ASN A 48 -11.50 -10.18 12.78
N ARG A 49 -11.36 -8.85 12.89
CA ARG A 49 -10.50 -8.04 12.01
C ARG A 49 -9.05 -8.05 12.46
N ALA A 50 -8.61 -9.17 13.04
CA ALA A 50 -7.25 -9.39 13.42
C ALA A 50 -6.31 -9.38 12.20
N ILE A 51 -5.07 -8.95 12.41
CA ILE A 51 -4.00 -9.02 11.41
C ILE A 51 -3.88 -10.42 10.77
N THR A 52 -4.03 -11.48 11.57
CA THR A 52 -3.99 -12.86 11.08
C THR A 52 -5.09 -13.18 10.06
N THR A 53 -6.24 -12.53 10.16
CA THR A 53 -7.32 -12.68 9.17
C THR A 53 -6.93 -12.06 7.83
N ALA A 54 -6.33 -10.85 7.85
CA ALA A 54 -5.79 -10.25 6.63
C ALA A 54 -4.74 -11.13 5.97
N ILE A 55 -3.83 -11.69 6.77
CA ILE A 55 -2.79 -12.61 6.28
C ILE A 55 -3.42 -13.84 5.61
N SER A 56 -4.46 -14.43 6.21
CA SER A 56 -5.18 -15.57 5.59
C SER A 56 -5.83 -15.20 4.26
N HIS A 57 -6.36 -13.98 4.12
CA HIS A 57 -6.86 -13.49 2.82
C HIS A 57 -5.75 -13.37 1.78
N LEU A 58 -4.56 -12.88 2.18
CA LEU A 58 -3.42 -12.79 1.26
C LEU A 58 -2.92 -14.17 0.81
N GLU A 59 -2.94 -15.18 1.69
CA GLU A 59 -2.50 -16.55 1.38
C GLU A 59 -3.40 -17.25 0.36
N VAL A 60 -4.71 -16.99 0.39
CA VAL A 60 -5.68 -17.64 -0.51
C VAL A 60 -5.94 -16.83 -1.78
N ALA A 61 -5.38 -15.64 -1.90
CA ALA A 61 -5.54 -14.81 -3.08
C ALA A 61 -4.76 -15.38 -4.28
N ASP A 62 -5.37 -15.46 -5.45
CA ASP A 62 -4.68 -15.83 -6.70
C ASP A 62 -3.62 -14.79 -7.09
N THR A 63 -3.92 -13.51 -6.82
CA THR A 63 -3.04 -12.39 -7.14
C THR A 63 -3.10 -11.35 -6.04
N VAL A 64 -1.95 -10.90 -5.58
CA VAL A 64 -1.84 -9.71 -4.73
C VAL A 64 -1.15 -8.58 -5.48
N VAL A 65 -1.61 -7.36 -5.22
CA VAL A 65 -1.06 -6.13 -5.80
C VAL A 65 -0.74 -5.17 -4.68
N GLY A 66 0.41 -4.53 -4.75
CA GLY A 66 0.81 -3.47 -3.82
C GLY A 66 1.99 -2.66 -4.36
N HIS A 67 2.47 -1.73 -3.56
CA HIS A 67 3.59 -0.89 -3.93
C HIS A 67 4.81 -1.17 -3.05
N ASN A 68 5.90 -1.63 -3.64
CA ASN A 68 7.10 -2.08 -2.92
C ASN A 68 6.87 -3.31 -2.00
N ILE A 69 5.82 -4.06 -2.24
CA ILE A 69 5.44 -5.19 -1.39
C ILE A 69 6.44 -6.33 -1.41
N ILE A 70 7.19 -6.49 -2.51
CA ILE A 70 8.29 -7.47 -2.61
C ILE A 70 9.48 -7.02 -1.76
N GLY A 71 9.70 -5.71 -1.66
CA GLY A 71 10.82 -5.15 -0.89
C GLY A 71 10.56 -4.99 0.60
N TYR A 72 9.28 -4.94 1.01
CA TYR A 72 8.95 -4.63 2.39
C TYR A 72 7.82 -5.48 2.97
N ASP A 73 6.59 -5.35 2.49
CA ASP A 73 5.38 -5.88 3.14
C ASP A 73 5.40 -7.41 3.26
N LEU A 74 5.60 -8.09 2.15
CA LEU A 74 5.61 -9.55 2.13
C LEU A 74 6.78 -10.14 2.93
N PRO A 75 8.02 -9.63 2.84
CA PRO A 75 9.10 -10.03 3.72
C PRO A 75 8.83 -9.77 5.20
N LEU A 76 8.16 -8.64 5.54
CA LEU A 76 7.81 -8.34 6.93
C LEU A 76 6.74 -9.32 7.46
N ILE A 77 5.70 -9.59 6.68
CA ILE A 77 4.70 -10.62 7.04
C ILE A 77 5.41 -11.94 7.27
N LYS A 78 6.27 -12.38 6.35
CA LYS A 78 7.03 -13.64 6.49
C LYS A 78 7.93 -13.68 7.71
N LYS A 79 8.55 -12.55 8.07
CA LYS A 79 9.39 -12.42 9.26
C LYS A 79 8.58 -12.60 10.55
N LEU A 80 7.42 -11.95 10.64
CA LEU A 80 6.59 -11.95 11.85
C LEU A 80 5.66 -13.15 11.94
N TYR A 81 5.28 -13.70 10.80
CA TYR A 81 4.42 -14.87 10.65
C TYR A 81 5.13 -15.93 9.80
N PRO A 82 6.05 -16.72 10.36
CA PRO A 82 6.92 -17.65 9.61
C PRO A 82 6.17 -18.69 8.78
N TYR A 83 4.94 -19.00 9.13
CA TYR A 83 4.09 -19.96 8.39
C TYR A 83 3.38 -19.36 7.17
N PHE A 84 3.44 -18.03 7.00
CA PHE A 84 2.85 -17.34 5.85
C PHE A 84 3.34 -17.94 4.52
N THR A 85 2.41 -18.26 3.64
CA THR A 85 2.67 -18.75 2.29
C THR A 85 2.44 -17.62 1.28
N TYR A 86 3.42 -17.37 0.44
CA TYR A 86 3.30 -16.35 -0.59
C TYR A 86 2.20 -16.70 -1.59
N PRO A 87 1.36 -15.72 -2.01
CA PRO A 87 0.40 -15.91 -3.08
C PRO A 87 1.12 -16.24 -4.42
N PRO A 88 0.45 -16.97 -5.32
CA PRO A 88 1.08 -17.45 -6.56
C PRO A 88 1.49 -16.33 -7.52
N VAL A 89 0.75 -15.22 -7.53
CA VAL A 89 1.05 -14.07 -8.37
C VAL A 89 1.18 -12.81 -7.52
N ILE A 90 2.30 -12.11 -7.68
CA ILE A 90 2.62 -10.87 -6.96
C ILE A 90 2.87 -9.78 -7.99
N VAL A 91 2.09 -8.70 -7.94
CA VAL A 91 2.24 -7.51 -8.78
C VAL A 91 2.72 -6.35 -7.92
N ASP A 92 3.96 -5.93 -8.14
CA ASP A 92 4.57 -4.81 -7.42
C ASP A 92 4.60 -3.57 -8.31
N THR A 93 3.80 -2.56 -7.97
CA THR A 93 3.67 -1.35 -8.79
C THR A 93 4.93 -0.47 -8.78
N LEU A 94 5.81 -0.61 -7.78
CA LEU A 94 7.13 0.04 -7.80
C LEU A 94 8.01 -0.55 -8.91
N LEU A 95 8.02 -1.88 -9.06
CA LEU A 95 8.77 -2.55 -10.12
C LEU A 95 8.20 -2.20 -11.50
N LEU A 96 6.87 -2.20 -11.66
CA LEU A 96 6.22 -1.76 -12.90
C LEU A 96 6.61 -0.31 -13.24
N SER A 97 6.59 0.56 -12.25
CA SER A 97 6.98 1.97 -12.43
C SER A 97 8.42 2.10 -12.94
N ARG A 98 9.34 1.40 -12.33
CA ARG A 98 10.76 1.42 -12.74
C ARG A 98 10.97 0.83 -14.13
N LEU A 99 10.20 -0.20 -14.48
CA LEU A 99 10.30 -0.87 -15.78
C LEU A 99 9.75 0.00 -16.92
N TYR A 100 8.55 0.57 -16.72
CA TYR A 100 7.83 1.26 -17.79
C TYR A 100 8.07 2.77 -17.83
N HIS A 101 8.51 3.36 -16.73
CA HIS A 101 8.77 4.79 -16.61
C HIS A 101 10.19 5.10 -16.09
N PRO A 102 11.26 4.60 -16.73
CA PRO A 102 12.63 4.85 -16.26
C PRO A 102 13.03 6.33 -16.37
N ASN A 103 12.31 7.14 -17.13
CA ASN A 103 12.57 8.54 -17.41
C ASN A 103 11.60 9.50 -16.69
N LEU A 104 11.05 9.10 -15.53
CA LEU A 104 10.07 9.90 -14.78
C LEU A 104 10.54 11.34 -14.50
N TYR A 105 11.83 11.55 -14.23
CA TYR A 105 12.35 12.88 -13.96
C TYR A 105 12.14 13.83 -15.14
N ASP A 106 12.40 13.38 -16.37
CA ASP A 106 12.20 14.17 -17.58
C ASP A 106 10.72 14.42 -17.86
N ILE A 107 9.87 13.44 -17.55
CA ILE A 107 8.42 13.56 -17.67
C ILE A 107 7.92 14.62 -16.69
N ASP A 108 8.29 14.54 -15.41
CA ASP A 108 7.87 15.47 -14.37
C ASP A 108 8.32 16.90 -14.68
N LYS A 109 9.56 17.06 -15.14
CA LYS A 109 10.11 18.37 -15.52
C LYS A 109 9.36 19.01 -16.68
N LYS A 110 8.89 18.22 -17.65
CA LYS A 110 8.11 18.73 -18.79
C LYS A 110 6.68 19.08 -18.42
N GLN A 111 6.10 18.32 -17.46
CA GLN A 111 4.71 18.47 -17.05
C GLN A 111 4.49 19.68 -16.14
N GLU A 112 5.51 20.14 -15.42
CA GLU A 112 5.44 21.28 -14.50
C GLU A 112 4.25 21.17 -13.54
N TRP A 113 4.23 20.09 -12.72
CA TRP A 113 3.16 19.81 -11.77
C TRP A 113 2.94 20.98 -10.81
N LYS A 114 1.71 21.50 -10.74
CA LYS A 114 1.36 22.68 -9.93
C LYS A 114 1.66 22.51 -8.43
N ASP A 115 1.34 21.33 -7.88
CA ASP A 115 1.37 21.10 -6.43
C ASP A 115 2.43 20.08 -5.99
N MET A 116 3.11 19.43 -6.93
CA MET A 116 4.12 18.42 -6.61
C MET A 116 5.47 19.08 -6.26
N PRO A 117 6.01 18.81 -5.06
CA PRO A 117 7.33 19.29 -4.68
C PRO A 117 8.42 18.78 -5.64
N THR A 118 9.32 19.66 -6.06
CA THR A 118 10.39 19.31 -7.01
C THR A 118 11.33 18.20 -6.50
N LYS A 119 11.44 18.02 -5.16
CA LYS A 119 12.18 16.91 -4.54
C LYS A 119 11.61 15.52 -4.88
N LEU A 120 10.34 15.47 -5.31
CA LEU A 120 9.67 14.24 -5.70
C LEU A 120 9.75 13.95 -7.21
N TYR A 121 10.32 14.86 -7.99
CA TYR A 121 10.51 14.65 -9.43
C TYR A 121 11.41 13.46 -9.68
N GLY A 122 10.96 12.55 -10.53
CA GLY A 122 11.64 11.28 -10.82
C GLY A 122 11.47 10.20 -9.74
N SER A 123 10.81 10.51 -8.62
CA SER A 123 10.54 9.53 -7.58
C SER A 123 9.47 8.54 -8.02
N HIS A 124 9.71 7.25 -7.74
CA HIS A 124 8.76 6.16 -7.96
C HIS A 124 7.89 5.85 -6.72
N SER A 125 7.94 6.68 -5.65
CA SER A 125 7.17 6.47 -4.43
C SER A 125 5.67 6.67 -4.63
N LEU A 126 4.83 6.07 -3.77
CA LEU A 126 3.39 6.31 -3.75
C LEU A 126 3.06 7.77 -3.50
N GLU A 127 3.81 8.46 -2.62
CA GLU A 127 3.65 9.90 -2.42
C GLU A 127 3.75 10.66 -3.76
N ALA A 128 4.80 10.40 -4.54
CA ALA A 128 4.97 11.05 -5.84
C ALA A 128 3.85 10.70 -6.84
N TYR A 129 3.41 9.45 -6.84
CA TYR A 129 2.26 9.02 -7.65
C TYR A 129 0.94 9.59 -7.18
N GLY A 130 0.76 9.85 -5.89
CA GLY A 130 -0.39 10.57 -5.37
C GLY A 130 -0.55 11.94 -6.04
N TYR A 131 0.53 12.69 -6.21
CA TYR A 131 0.51 13.96 -6.96
C TYR A 131 0.22 13.75 -8.45
N ARG A 132 0.90 12.81 -9.12
CA ARG A 132 0.72 12.56 -10.57
C ARG A 132 -0.69 12.11 -10.92
N LEU A 133 -1.33 11.37 -10.03
CA LEU A 133 -2.68 10.81 -10.21
C LEU A 133 -3.78 11.70 -9.62
N GLY A 134 -3.43 12.84 -9.01
CA GLY A 134 -4.39 13.75 -8.38
C GLY A 134 -5.07 13.20 -7.12
N LEU A 135 -4.41 12.27 -6.43
CA LEU A 135 -4.93 11.61 -5.22
C LEU A 135 -4.17 12.00 -3.95
N TYR A 136 -3.23 12.92 -4.03
CA TYR A 136 -2.49 13.36 -2.85
C TYR A 136 -3.41 14.09 -1.87
N LYS A 137 -3.43 13.64 -0.61
CA LYS A 137 -4.24 14.21 0.48
C LYS A 137 -3.43 14.28 1.77
N GLY A 138 -2.41 15.16 1.82
CA GLY A 138 -1.83 15.52 3.10
C GLY A 138 -0.46 14.91 3.43
N ASP A 139 0.10 15.40 4.54
CA ASP A 139 1.49 15.21 4.97
C ASP A 139 1.63 14.21 6.14
N PHE A 140 0.72 13.26 6.27
CA PHE A 140 0.63 12.37 7.44
C PHE A 140 1.98 11.72 7.83
N GLY A 141 2.75 11.24 6.88
CA GLY A 141 4.00 10.52 7.17
C GLY A 141 5.16 11.35 7.71
N LYS A 142 5.03 12.69 7.81
CA LYS A 142 6.16 13.57 8.14
C LYS A 142 6.44 13.73 9.64
N ASP A 143 5.39 13.68 10.47
CA ASP A 143 5.47 13.97 11.91
C ASP A 143 4.90 12.84 12.78
N THR A 144 4.70 11.65 12.24
CA THR A 144 4.05 10.53 12.92
C THR A 144 5.03 9.70 13.73
N ASP A 145 4.69 9.40 14.99
CA ASP A 145 5.37 8.36 15.74
C ASP A 145 4.88 6.97 15.29
N TRP A 146 5.70 6.30 14.49
CA TRP A 146 5.42 4.97 13.96
C TRP A 146 5.48 3.84 15.01
N LYS A 147 5.80 4.15 16.27
CA LYS A 147 5.92 3.13 17.32
C LYS A 147 4.58 2.59 17.79
N GLU A 148 3.58 3.45 17.78
CA GLU A 148 2.24 3.13 18.26
C GLU A 148 1.21 3.28 17.13
N TRP A 149 0.17 2.45 17.19
CA TRP A 149 -0.95 2.57 16.24
C TRP A 149 -1.73 3.87 16.46
N SER A 150 -2.16 4.48 15.37
CA SER A 150 -3.11 5.60 15.40
C SER A 150 -4.16 5.46 14.31
N GLN A 151 -5.30 6.15 14.49
CA GLN A 151 -6.35 6.16 13.48
C GLN A 151 -5.86 6.82 12.19
N GLU A 152 -5.06 7.86 12.30
CA GLU A 152 -4.46 8.56 11.16
C GLU A 152 -3.51 7.66 10.36
N MET A 153 -2.75 6.80 11.04
CA MET A 153 -1.91 5.78 10.39
C MET A 153 -2.76 4.80 9.57
N GLN A 154 -3.88 4.36 10.14
CA GLN A 154 -4.81 3.50 9.44
C GLN A 154 -5.47 4.18 8.24
N ASP A 155 -5.86 5.44 8.37
CA ASP A 155 -6.42 6.24 7.27
C ASP A 155 -5.39 6.46 6.15
N TYR A 156 -4.11 6.61 6.53
CA TYR A 156 -3.00 6.69 5.59
C TYR A 156 -2.82 5.36 4.82
N CYS A 157 -2.80 4.23 5.51
CA CYS A 157 -2.76 2.89 4.90
C CYS A 157 -3.90 2.68 3.87
N ILE A 158 -5.14 3.09 4.21
CA ILE A 158 -6.29 3.05 3.30
C ILE A 158 -6.05 3.94 2.07
N GLN A 159 -5.47 5.12 2.27
CA GLN A 159 -5.19 6.04 1.17
C GLN A 159 -4.13 5.47 0.23
N ASP A 160 -3.11 4.79 0.76
CA ASP A 160 -2.06 4.16 -0.04
C ASP A 160 -2.60 3.01 -0.91
N VAL A 161 -3.57 2.25 -0.41
CA VAL A 161 -4.30 1.26 -1.23
C VAL A 161 -5.04 1.93 -2.39
N LYS A 162 -5.69 3.08 -2.18
CA LYS A 162 -6.39 3.82 -3.26
C LYS A 162 -5.43 4.36 -4.32
N VAL A 163 -4.27 4.87 -3.91
CA VAL A 163 -3.23 5.31 -4.85
C VAL A 163 -2.69 4.12 -5.63
N THR A 164 -2.47 2.98 -4.95
CA THR A 164 -2.01 1.74 -5.57
C THR A 164 -3.02 1.21 -6.59
N GLU A 165 -4.32 1.30 -6.31
CA GLU A 165 -5.38 0.95 -7.27
C GLU A 165 -5.27 1.76 -8.55
N LYS A 166 -5.20 3.09 -8.43
CA LYS A 166 -5.07 3.98 -9.59
C LYS A 166 -3.77 3.75 -10.35
N LEU A 167 -2.70 3.46 -9.64
CA LEU A 167 -1.42 3.14 -10.24
C LEU A 167 -1.46 1.80 -10.99
N CYS A 168 -2.13 0.80 -10.44
CA CYS A 168 -2.37 -0.48 -11.11
C CYS A 168 -3.22 -0.30 -12.39
N GLU A 169 -4.28 0.51 -12.34
CA GLU A 169 -5.08 0.88 -13.53
C GLU A 169 -4.20 1.58 -14.59
N HIS A 170 -3.32 2.48 -14.17
CA HIS A 170 -2.39 3.16 -15.06
C HIS A 170 -1.46 2.16 -15.78
N PHE A 171 -1.01 1.11 -15.12
CA PHE A 171 -0.15 0.08 -15.72
C PHE A 171 -0.89 -1.03 -16.46
N ARG A 172 -2.21 -1.13 -16.35
CA ARG A 172 -3.01 -2.18 -17.02
C ARG A 172 -2.75 -2.29 -18.52
N PRO A 173 -2.67 -1.20 -19.32
CA PRO A 173 -2.37 -1.31 -20.75
C PRO A 173 -1.02 -1.93 -21.08
N TYR A 174 -0.03 -1.74 -20.21
CA TYR A 174 1.30 -2.35 -20.38
C TYR A 174 1.28 -3.85 -20.09
N LEU A 175 0.51 -4.28 -19.08
CA LEU A 175 0.38 -5.68 -18.69
C LEU A 175 -0.45 -6.49 -19.70
N SER A 176 -1.41 -5.85 -20.38
CA SER A 176 -2.27 -6.48 -21.38
C SER A 176 -1.66 -6.51 -22.80
N GLY A 177 -0.47 -5.96 -22.98
CA GLY A 177 0.18 -5.87 -24.29
C GLY A 177 -0.48 -4.87 -25.26
N LEU A 178 -1.29 -3.93 -24.75
CA LEU A 178 -1.95 -2.88 -25.52
C LEU A 178 -1.11 -1.62 -25.73
N ARG A 179 0.15 -1.64 -25.29
CA ARG A 179 1.15 -0.58 -25.49
C ARG A 179 2.49 -1.17 -25.89
#